data_1f6bd83b99b0a0b5ffc71f7bb298fb07
#
_entry.id   1f6bd83b99b0a0b5ffc71f7bb298fb07
#
_cell.length_a   1.000
_cell.length_b   1.000
_cell.length_c   1.000
_cell.angle_alpha   90.00
_cell.angle_beta   90.00
_cell.angle_gamma   90.00
#
_symmetry.space_group_name_H-M   'P 1'
#
loop_
_entity.id
_entity.type
_entity.pdbx_description
1 polymer ?
#
loop_
_entity_poly.entity_id
_entity_poly.type
_entity_poly.pdbx_seq_one_letter_code
_entity_poly.pdbx_strand_id
1 'polypeptide(L)'
;MNKLITLTLLLVCLISSNVLSQAGWNWGEQIDVAKENNAIYTDMVKVEKYADAITPHAWLLENTPDLNESLYQNGAKIYSGLADKESDKAQKAAYQAKALEMYDLRIEYFGNEASVLNRKAFPAYKFYKGNKSKYPELMELFEKTFVLNGADFSTNNFVAYMDVVRRFKATGGELSDEKVLDIYTRLMDVLDGQIAASSKPASLERVAKNIDKLLTLTIDLSCDYVESLLGPKLAETGDIKVASKIFKLMLQNKCTDRPLAFEAAKIVNQNSPDFAISKFLASRASKGDDRQGAIQYYNQALTLTEEATKKAEIYLSLAKIDYQAGLKGSARNNCRKALSADPSMSEAHVLIGNLYLSSFDECKQGEFKTVDYAVFIAAYNAFQKARDYGNMKKSEALFPSITDIFTEEYTE
;
A
#
# COMPACT_ATOMS: atom_id res chain seq x y z
N MET A 1 18.00 17.52 77.28
CA MET A 1 17.92 17.38 75.84
C MET A 1 17.56 15.98 75.38
N ASN A 2 17.63 14.92 76.13
CA ASN A 2 17.44 13.54 75.70
C ASN A 2 16.00 12.98 75.79
N LYS A 3 15.01 13.71 76.34
CA LYS A 3 13.62 13.27 76.41
C LYS A 3 12.74 13.76 75.21
N LEU A 4 13.18 14.77 74.47
CA LEU A 4 12.44 15.32 73.31
C LEU A 4 12.75 14.55 72.02
N ILE A 5 13.93 13.93 71.94
CA ILE A 5 14.35 13.14 70.75
C ILE A 5 13.68 11.77 70.73
N THR A 6 13.37 11.18 71.87
CA THR A 6 12.69 9.88 71.98
C THR A 6 11.19 9.96 71.65
N LEU A 7 10.55 11.10 71.84
CA LEU A 7 9.13 11.28 71.49
C LEU A 7 8.89 11.55 69.98
N THR A 8 9.87 12.19 69.35
CA THR A 8 9.81 12.39 67.87
C THR A 8 10.10 11.12 67.06
N LEU A 9 10.93 10.21 67.59
CA LEU A 9 11.18 8.92 66.93
C LEU A 9 9.99 7.93 66.99
N LEU A 10 9.20 8.01 68.11
CA LEU A 10 7.98 7.17 68.25
C LEU A 10 6.82 7.69 67.44
N LEU A 11 6.77 8.97 67.09
CA LEU A 11 5.71 9.55 66.25
C LEU A 11 5.93 9.30 64.75
N VAL A 12 7.19 9.07 64.31
CA VAL A 12 7.53 8.75 62.91
C VAL A 12 7.29 7.28 62.59
N CYS A 13 7.27 6.38 63.58
CA CYS A 13 6.96 4.95 63.36
C CYS A 13 5.46 4.63 63.29
N LEU A 14 4.56 5.59 63.58
CA LEU A 14 3.11 5.38 63.48
C LEU A 14 2.47 5.85 62.18
N ILE A 15 3.27 6.40 61.24
CA ILE A 15 2.74 6.90 59.94
C ILE A 15 3.11 5.97 58.74
N SER A 16 3.79 4.86 58.99
CA SER A 16 4.26 3.96 57.92
C SER A 16 3.50 2.65 57.80
N SER A 17 2.22 2.61 58.17
CA SER A 17 1.33 1.52 57.80
C SER A 17 0.29 1.95 56.77
N ASN A 18 0.68 2.80 55.83
CA ASN A 18 -0.07 2.96 54.60
C ASN A 18 0.39 1.88 53.62
N VAL A 19 -0.28 0.73 53.74
CA VAL A 19 -0.75 -0.07 52.62
C VAL A 19 -0.07 0.32 51.33
N LEU A 20 0.84 -0.51 50.84
CA LEU A 20 1.10 -0.65 49.41
C LEU A 20 -0.18 -1.19 48.76
N SER A 21 -1.21 -0.34 48.67
CA SER A 21 -2.26 -0.48 47.69
C SER A 21 -1.54 -0.52 46.35
N GLN A 22 -1.63 -1.59 45.59
CA GLN A 22 -1.24 -1.60 44.19
C GLN A 22 -1.95 -0.40 43.55
N ALA A 23 -1.19 0.61 43.15
CA ALA A 23 -1.74 1.83 42.61
C ALA A 23 -2.68 1.45 41.42
N GLY A 24 -3.96 1.82 41.52
CA GLY A 24 -4.96 1.53 40.50
C GLY A 24 -5.89 0.34 40.75
N TRP A 25 -5.96 -0.19 41.99
CA TRP A 25 -6.92 -1.24 42.37
C TRP A 25 -7.90 -0.73 43.43
N ASN A 26 -9.21 -0.73 43.11
CA ASN A 26 -10.29 -0.41 44.05
C ASN A 26 -10.96 -1.68 44.55
N TRP A 27 -10.52 -2.17 45.74
CA TRP A 27 -11.00 -3.43 46.28
C TRP A 27 -12.38 -3.36 46.92
N GLY A 28 -12.99 -2.18 46.99
CA GLY A 28 -14.28 -1.97 47.67
C GLY A 28 -14.26 -2.22 49.16
N GLU A 29 -15.42 -2.47 49.75
CA GLU A 29 -15.56 -2.67 51.21
C GLU A 29 -15.13 -4.06 51.66
N GLN A 30 -15.37 -5.10 50.86
CA GLN A 30 -15.06 -6.51 51.18
C GLN A 30 -13.69 -6.94 50.66
N ILE A 31 -12.64 -6.25 51.06
CA ILE A 31 -11.27 -6.35 50.51
C ILE A 31 -10.76 -7.79 50.41
N ASP A 32 -10.91 -8.57 51.46
CA ASP A 32 -10.37 -9.94 51.53
C ASP A 32 -11.12 -10.87 50.58
N VAL A 33 -12.46 -10.76 50.53
CA VAL A 33 -13.31 -11.52 49.59
C VAL A 33 -13.02 -11.12 48.14
N ALA A 34 -12.83 -9.83 47.89
CA ALA A 34 -12.48 -9.34 46.56
C ALA A 34 -11.11 -9.86 46.11
N LYS A 35 -10.10 -9.86 46.99
CA LYS A 35 -8.77 -10.41 46.67
C LYS A 35 -8.81 -11.92 46.44
N GLU A 36 -9.58 -12.67 47.23
CA GLU A 36 -9.76 -14.10 47.05
C GLU A 36 -10.41 -14.42 45.70
N ASN A 37 -11.55 -13.77 45.36
CA ASN A 37 -12.22 -13.96 44.07
C ASN A 37 -11.31 -13.57 42.93
N ASN A 38 -10.56 -12.48 43.04
CA ASN A 38 -9.60 -12.04 42.03
C ASN A 38 -8.49 -13.08 41.81
N ALA A 39 -7.93 -13.65 42.88
CA ALA A 39 -6.91 -14.69 42.80
C ALA A 39 -7.48 -15.95 42.08
N ILE A 40 -8.66 -16.42 42.53
CA ILE A 40 -9.29 -17.63 41.98
C ILE A 40 -9.56 -17.45 40.46
N TYR A 41 -10.27 -16.39 40.05
CA TYR A 41 -10.63 -16.27 38.65
C TYR A 41 -9.41 -16.04 37.76
N THR A 42 -8.42 -15.28 38.19
CA THR A 42 -7.21 -15.03 37.40
C THR A 42 -6.37 -16.28 37.22
N ASP A 43 -6.29 -17.15 38.23
CA ASP A 43 -5.60 -18.42 38.14
C ASP A 43 -6.36 -19.39 37.21
N MET A 44 -7.70 -19.42 37.25
CA MET A 44 -8.51 -20.21 36.33
C MET A 44 -8.36 -19.71 34.87
N VAL A 45 -8.26 -18.40 34.67
CA VAL A 45 -8.01 -17.82 33.34
C VAL A 45 -6.63 -18.18 32.78
N LYS A 46 -5.59 -18.22 33.65
CA LYS A 46 -4.23 -18.62 33.25
C LYS A 46 -4.16 -20.05 32.75
N VAL A 47 -4.94 -20.96 33.38
CA VAL A 47 -4.99 -22.39 33.03
C VAL A 47 -6.16 -22.74 32.11
N GLU A 48 -6.84 -21.74 31.53
CA GLU A 48 -7.95 -21.85 30.57
C GLU A 48 -9.17 -22.66 31.09
N LYS A 49 -9.35 -22.74 32.40
CA LYS A 49 -10.53 -23.30 33.08
C LYS A 49 -11.62 -22.22 33.19
N TYR A 50 -12.12 -21.76 32.05
CA TYR A 50 -13.02 -20.61 31.98
C TYR A 50 -14.35 -20.82 32.71
N ALA A 51 -14.89 -22.05 32.76
CA ALA A 51 -16.13 -22.35 33.48
C ALA A 51 -15.98 -22.09 34.98
N ASP A 52 -14.83 -22.48 35.57
CA ASP A 52 -14.55 -22.31 37.00
C ASP A 52 -14.28 -20.83 37.35
N ALA A 53 -13.93 -20.00 36.34
CA ALA A 53 -13.70 -18.59 36.51
C ALA A 53 -14.99 -17.75 36.61
N ILE A 54 -16.14 -18.25 36.15
CA ILE A 54 -17.39 -17.47 36.03
C ILE A 54 -17.84 -16.92 37.39
N THR A 55 -17.97 -17.78 38.40
CA THR A 55 -18.54 -17.41 39.68
C THR A 55 -17.72 -16.35 40.43
N PRO A 56 -16.40 -16.51 40.61
CA PRO A 56 -15.61 -15.49 41.26
C PRO A 56 -15.49 -14.20 40.44
N HIS A 57 -15.46 -14.29 39.09
CA HIS A 57 -15.46 -13.12 38.24
C HIS A 57 -16.80 -12.35 38.32
N ALA A 58 -17.93 -13.05 38.32
CA ALA A 58 -19.25 -12.43 38.43
C ALA A 58 -19.43 -11.70 39.76
N TRP A 59 -18.92 -12.29 40.85
CA TRP A 59 -18.93 -11.62 42.15
C TRP A 59 -18.18 -10.27 42.12
N LEU A 60 -17.02 -10.23 41.47
CA LEU A 60 -16.25 -9.00 41.32
C LEU A 60 -16.96 -7.96 40.47
N LEU A 61 -17.59 -8.37 39.39
CA LEU A 61 -18.38 -7.46 38.54
C LEU A 61 -19.55 -6.82 39.28
N GLU A 62 -20.14 -7.55 40.23
CA GLU A 62 -21.27 -7.08 41.05
C GLU A 62 -20.83 -6.17 42.20
N ASN A 63 -19.72 -6.53 42.89
CA ASN A 63 -19.33 -5.89 44.17
C ASN A 63 -18.18 -4.89 44.01
N THR A 64 -17.36 -5.00 42.97
CA THR A 64 -16.20 -4.14 42.74
C THR A 64 -16.03 -3.87 41.23
N PRO A 65 -17.03 -3.28 40.55
CA PRO A 65 -16.99 -3.11 39.08
C PRO A 65 -15.85 -2.16 38.64
N ASP A 66 -15.42 -1.27 39.47
CA ASP A 66 -14.30 -0.35 39.27
C ASP A 66 -12.96 -0.83 39.85
N LEU A 67 -12.84 -2.15 40.11
CA LEU A 67 -11.64 -2.77 40.67
C LEU A 67 -10.38 -2.46 39.86
N ASN A 68 -10.39 -2.83 38.61
CA ASN A 68 -9.31 -2.59 37.62
C ASN A 68 -9.75 -3.00 36.21
N GLU A 69 -9.20 -2.36 35.18
CA GLU A 69 -9.50 -2.69 33.78
C GLU A 69 -9.31 -4.17 33.43
N SER A 70 -8.37 -4.87 34.09
CA SER A 70 -8.11 -6.29 33.84
C SER A 70 -9.29 -7.19 34.15
N LEU A 71 -10.23 -6.76 35.04
CA LEU A 71 -11.46 -7.47 35.32
C LEU A 71 -12.25 -7.71 34.00
N TYR A 72 -12.40 -6.67 33.20
CA TYR A 72 -13.13 -6.70 31.94
C TYR A 72 -12.35 -7.36 30.81
N GLN A 73 -11.02 -7.15 30.77
CA GLN A 73 -10.16 -7.81 29.78
C GLN A 73 -10.18 -9.34 29.95
N ASN A 74 -10.08 -9.80 31.18
CA ASN A 74 -10.18 -11.22 31.53
C ASN A 74 -11.61 -11.75 31.34
N GLY A 75 -12.63 -10.95 31.65
CA GLY A 75 -14.02 -11.29 31.38
C GLY A 75 -14.27 -11.57 29.90
N ALA A 76 -13.79 -10.70 29.02
CA ALA A 76 -13.86 -10.90 27.57
C ALA A 76 -13.13 -12.20 27.16
N LYS A 77 -11.98 -12.52 27.76
CA LYS A 77 -11.24 -13.76 27.53
C LYS A 77 -12.01 -14.99 28.02
N ILE A 78 -12.60 -14.94 29.21
CA ILE A 78 -13.42 -16.03 29.80
C ILE A 78 -14.56 -16.38 28.84
N TYR A 79 -15.40 -15.40 28.52
CA TYR A 79 -16.59 -15.64 27.70
C TYR A 79 -16.26 -15.97 26.25
N SER A 80 -15.19 -15.43 25.67
CA SER A 80 -14.72 -15.86 24.35
C SER A 80 -14.26 -17.31 24.35
N GLY A 81 -13.48 -17.71 25.38
CA GLY A 81 -13.00 -19.08 25.49
C GLY A 81 -14.11 -20.10 25.76
N LEU A 82 -15.16 -19.69 26.48
CA LEU A 82 -16.38 -20.52 26.62
C LEU A 82 -17.13 -20.64 25.31
N ALA A 83 -17.29 -19.55 24.58
CA ALA A 83 -17.93 -19.55 23.27
C ALA A 83 -17.20 -20.45 22.26
N ASP A 84 -15.87 -20.46 22.29
CA ASP A 84 -15.07 -21.29 21.38
C ASP A 84 -15.25 -22.81 21.65
N LYS A 85 -15.50 -23.20 22.87
CA LYS A 85 -15.70 -24.60 23.31
C LYS A 85 -17.17 -25.05 23.26
N GLU A 86 -18.12 -24.10 23.10
CA GLU A 86 -19.55 -24.37 23.17
C GLU A 86 -20.08 -24.87 21.83
N SER A 87 -20.84 -25.98 21.88
CA SER A 87 -21.51 -26.61 20.73
C SER A 87 -22.96 -26.16 20.55
N ASP A 88 -23.66 -25.85 21.65
CA ASP A 88 -25.01 -25.32 21.59
C ASP A 88 -24.97 -23.86 21.03
N LYS A 89 -25.72 -23.64 19.97
CA LYS A 89 -25.71 -22.35 19.25
C LYS A 89 -26.27 -21.21 20.08
N ALA A 90 -27.28 -21.46 20.91
CA ALA A 90 -27.89 -20.40 21.72
C ALA A 90 -26.96 -20.01 22.87
N GLN A 91 -26.39 -21.01 23.56
CA GLN A 91 -25.43 -20.78 24.62
C GLN A 91 -24.14 -20.13 24.10
N LYS A 92 -23.64 -20.57 22.94
CA LYS A 92 -22.51 -19.94 22.26
C LYS A 92 -22.77 -18.46 21.98
N ALA A 93 -23.94 -18.12 21.43
CA ALA A 93 -24.33 -16.74 21.16
C ALA A 93 -24.42 -15.92 22.47
N ALA A 94 -24.93 -16.50 23.56
CA ALA A 94 -24.96 -15.86 24.85
C ALA A 94 -23.57 -15.55 25.39
N TYR A 95 -22.61 -16.47 25.27
CA TYR A 95 -21.22 -16.24 25.66
C TYR A 95 -20.56 -15.18 24.79
N GLN A 96 -20.80 -15.19 23.46
CA GLN A 96 -20.28 -14.17 22.56
C GLN A 96 -20.81 -12.77 22.93
N ALA A 97 -22.09 -12.64 23.24
CA ALA A 97 -22.68 -11.39 23.68
C ALA A 97 -22.04 -10.90 24.99
N LYS A 98 -21.88 -11.78 25.97
CA LYS A 98 -21.20 -11.43 27.24
C LYS A 98 -19.75 -11.04 27.05
N ALA A 99 -19.03 -11.68 26.12
CA ALA A 99 -17.66 -11.30 25.80
C ALA A 99 -17.58 -9.85 25.27
N LEU A 100 -18.54 -9.44 24.43
CA LEU A 100 -18.59 -8.07 23.88
C LEU A 100 -19.08 -7.06 24.91
N GLU A 101 -20.01 -7.46 25.80
CA GLU A 101 -20.47 -6.64 26.92
C GLU A 101 -19.32 -6.22 27.85
N MET A 102 -18.31 -7.08 28.05
CA MET A 102 -17.14 -6.74 28.86
C MET A 102 -16.38 -5.53 28.30
N TYR A 103 -16.32 -5.34 27.02
CA TYR A 103 -15.72 -4.12 26.43
C TYR A 103 -16.58 -2.88 26.71
N ASP A 104 -17.91 -2.99 26.66
CA ASP A 104 -18.81 -1.88 26.92
C ASP A 104 -18.75 -1.45 28.40
N LEU A 105 -18.78 -2.41 29.33
CA LEU A 105 -18.59 -2.16 30.74
C LEU A 105 -17.23 -1.55 31.06
N ARG A 106 -16.17 -2.01 30.35
CA ARG A 106 -14.84 -1.39 30.50
C ARG A 106 -14.85 0.08 30.11
N ILE A 107 -15.58 0.46 29.06
CA ILE A 107 -15.71 1.86 28.66
C ILE A 107 -16.50 2.64 29.73
N GLU A 108 -17.56 2.06 30.25
CA GLU A 108 -18.40 2.67 31.26
C GLU A 108 -17.61 3.00 32.55
N TYR A 109 -16.84 2.06 33.06
CA TYR A 109 -16.11 2.21 34.33
C TYR A 109 -14.73 2.87 34.20
N PHE A 110 -14.05 2.74 33.06
CA PHE A 110 -12.67 3.20 32.92
C PHE A 110 -12.45 4.15 31.73
N GLY A 111 -13.46 4.38 30.91
CA GLY A 111 -13.33 5.24 29.73
C GLY A 111 -12.44 4.64 28.65
N ASN A 112 -11.63 5.50 27.99
CA ASN A 112 -10.70 5.14 26.92
C ASN A 112 -11.38 4.42 25.73
N GLU A 113 -12.57 4.92 25.35
CA GLU A 113 -13.44 4.32 24.35
C GLU A 113 -12.70 3.97 23.05
N ALA A 114 -11.86 4.87 22.53
CA ALA A 114 -11.11 4.65 21.30
C ALA A 114 -10.29 3.35 21.35
N SER A 115 -9.44 3.20 22.36
CA SER A 115 -8.59 2.02 22.51
C SER A 115 -9.39 0.74 22.77
N VAL A 116 -10.49 0.84 23.52
CA VAL A 116 -11.33 -0.32 23.83
C VAL A 116 -12.09 -0.79 22.60
N LEU A 117 -12.70 0.12 21.82
CA LEU A 117 -13.38 -0.23 20.58
C LEU A 117 -12.41 -0.82 19.55
N ASN A 118 -11.17 -0.32 19.49
CA ASN A 118 -10.14 -0.87 18.60
C ASN A 118 -9.81 -2.34 18.91
N ARG A 119 -10.00 -2.76 20.15
CA ARG A 119 -9.87 -4.16 20.60
C ARG A 119 -11.17 -4.96 20.45
N LYS A 120 -12.35 -4.33 20.58
CA LYS A 120 -13.67 -4.94 20.50
C LYS A 120 -14.05 -5.33 19.06
N ALA A 121 -13.67 -4.49 18.06
CA ALA A 121 -14.17 -4.60 16.69
C ALA A 121 -13.85 -5.96 16.04
N PHE A 122 -12.63 -6.44 16.16
CA PHE A 122 -12.24 -7.72 15.56
C PHE A 122 -12.91 -8.95 16.19
N PRO A 123 -13.00 -9.11 17.51
CA PRO A 123 -13.83 -10.12 18.13
C PRO A 123 -15.31 -10.07 17.70
N ALA A 124 -15.91 -8.88 17.66
CA ALA A 124 -17.29 -8.70 17.19
C ALA A 124 -17.46 -9.19 15.76
N TYR A 125 -16.56 -8.84 14.85
CA TYR A 125 -16.54 -9.37 13.50
C TYR A 125 -16.43 -10.92 13.48
N LYS A 126 -15.50 -11.49 14.24
CA LYS A 126 -15.35 -12.96 14.31
C LYS A 126 -16.65 -13.65 14.72
N PHE A 127 -17.35 -13.11 15.70
CA PHE A 127 -18.59 -13.68 16.22
C PHE A 127 -19.76 -13.52 15.24
N TYR A 128 -19.86 -12.35 14.59
CA TYR A 128 -21.07 -11.94 13.87
C TYR A 128 -20.96 -11.99 12.36
N LYS A 129 -19.76 -12.24 11.77
CA LYS A 129 -19.58 -12.25 10.30
C LYS A 129 -20.47 -13.26 9.55
N GLY A 130 -20.99 -14.27 10.23
CA GLY A 130 -21.93 -15.24 9.68
C GLY A 130 -23.42 -14.87 9.88
N ASN A 131 -23.71 -13.81 10.61
CA ASN A 131 -25.07 -13.39 10.95
C ASN A 131 -25.44 -12.08 10.24
N LYS A 132 -26.28 -12.19 9.18
CA LYS A 132 -26.70 -11.04 8.36
C LYS A 132 -27.38 -9.94 9.16
N SER A 133 -28.17 -10.30 10.19
CA SER A 133 -28.88 -9.32 11.02
C SER A 133 -27.95 -8.41 11.86
N LYS A 134 -26.68 -8.85 12.02
CA LYS A 134 -25.66 -8.12 12.76
C LYS A 134 -24.75 -7.22 11.90
N TYR A 135 -24.93 -7.21 10.58
CA TYR A 135 -24.09 -6.38 9.72
C TYR A 135 -24.28 -4.88 9.92
N PRO A 136 -25.49 -4.33 10.16
CA PRO A 136 -25.63 -2.91 10.50
C PRO A 136 -24.87 -2.52 11.77
N GLU A 137 -24.97 -3.33 12.83
CA GLU A 137 -24.24 -3.12 14.09
C GLU A 137 -22.73 -3.17 13.90
N LEU A 138 -22.23 -4.11 13.09
CA LEU A 138 -20.81 -4.19 12.76
C LEU A 138 -20.35 -2.98 11.93
N MET A 139 -21.15 -2.50 10.97
CA MET A 139 -20.81 -1.31 10.19
C MET A 139 -20.66 -0.08 11.08
N GLU A 140 -21.58 0.14 12.00
CA GLU A 140 -21.54 1.23 12.96
C GLU A 140 -20.34 1.12 13.89
N LEU A 141 -20.08 -0.07 14.43
CA LEU A 141 -18.94 -0.34 15.30
C LEU A 141 -17.61 -0.04 14.60
N PHE A 142 -17.42 -0.54 13.38
CA PHE A 142 -16.17 -0.32 12.64
C PHE A 142 -15.99 1.14 12.23
N GLU A 143 -17.05 1.83 11.77
CA GLU A 143 -16.96 3.25 11.43
C GLU A 143 -16.59 4.08 12.65
N LYS A 144 -17.26 3.88 13.80
CA LYS A 144 -16.95 4.57 15.04
C LYS A 144 -15.51 4.28 15.50
N THR A 145 -15.11 3.01 15.46
CA THR A 145 -13.75 2.59 15.81
C THR A 145 -12.71 3.28 14.92
N PHE A 146 -12.95 3.32 13.62
CA PHE A 146 -12.04 3.95 12.66
C PHE A 146 -11.91 5.45 12.90
N VAL A 147 -13.03 6.14 13.08
CA VAL A 147 -13.05 7.60 13.32
C VAL A 147 -12.30 7.97 14.61
N LEU A 148 -12.50 7.20 15.68
CA LEU A 148 -11.88 7.49 16.97
C LEU A 148 -10.38 7.16 17.02
N ASN A 149 -9.91 6.20 16.24
CA ASN A 149 -8.52 5.75 16.30
C ASN A 149 -7.62 6.33 15.19
N GLY A 150 -8.17 6.70 14.04
CA GLY A 150 -7.39 7.28 12.95
C GLY A 150 -6.14 6.47 12.61
N ALA A 151 -4.95 7.07 12.78
CA ALA A 151 -3.66 6.43 12.50
C ALA A 151 -3.36 5.18 13.36
N ASP A 152 -3.98 5.09 14.55
CA ASP A 152 -3.81 3.97 15.49
C ASP A 152 -4.81 2.83 15.24
N PHE A 153 -5.56 2.86 14.14
CA PHE A 153 -6.50 1.80 13.80
C PHE A 153 -5.78 0.45 13.69
N SER A 154 -6.27 -0.55 14.40
CA SER A 154 -5.61 -1.84 14.54
C SER A 154 -5.51 -2.60 13.21
N THR A 155 -4.35 -3.18 12.93
CA THR A 155 -4.07 -3.93 11.71
C THR A 155 -5.12 -5.02 11.40
N ASN A 156 -5.61 -5.71 12.44
CA ASN A 156 -6.63 -6.75 12.28
C ASN A 156 -8.00 -6.20 11.83
N ASN A 157 -8.28 -4.95 12.10
CA ASN A 157 -9.56 -4.31 11.82
C ASN A 157 -9.72 -3.90 10.36
N PHE A 158 -8.63 -3.64 9.63
CA PHE A 158 -8.70 -3.17 8.24
C PHE A 158 -9.45 -4.14 7.32
N VAL A 159 -8.98 -5.39 7.24
CA VAL A 159 -9.61 -6.42 6.40
C VAL A 159 -11.01 -6.77 6.91
N ALA A 160 -11.18 -6.81 8.25
CA ALA A 160 -12.47 -7.10 8.87
C ALA A 160 -13.51 -6.03 8.50
N TYR A 161 -13.16 -4.75 8.57
CA TYR A 161 -14.06 -3.66 8.20
C TYR A 161 -14.45 -3.74 6.72
N MET A 162 -13.49 -3.90 5.82
CA MET A 162 -13.80 -4.01 4.38
C MET A 162 -14.64 -5.25 4.06
N ASP A 163 -14.44 -6.39 4.76
CA ASP A 163 -15.31 -7.57 4.59
C ASP A 163 -16.73 -7.34 5.15
N VAL A 164 -16.88 -6.57 6.22
CA VAL A 164 -18.21 -6.16 6.71
C VAL A 164 -18.91 -5.27 5.67
N VAL A 165 -18.22 -4.30 5.09
CA VAL A 165 -18.73 -3.45 4.00
C VAL A 165 -19.25 -4.31 2.84
N ARG A 166 -18.44 -5.26 2.38
CA ARG A 166 -18.80 -6.18 1.31
C ARG A 166 -20.05 -7.01 1.66
N ARG A 167 -20.08 -7.58 2.87
CA ARG A 167 -21.20 -8.43 3.32
C ARG A 167 -22.47 -7.63 3.47
N PHE A 168 -22.38 -6.45 4.06
CA PHE A 168 -23.53 -5.57 4.25
C PHE A 168 -24.15 -5.18 2.91
N LYS A 169 -23.33 -4.73 1.95
CA LYS A 169 -23.79 -4.41 0.60
C LYS A 169 -24.38 -5.61 -0.13
N ALA A 170 -23.70 -6.77 -0.10
CA ALA A 170 -24.15 -8.01 -0.75
C ALA A 170 -25.47 -8.56 -0.21
N THR A 171 -25.88 -8.17 0.99
CA THR A 171 -27.15 -8.60 1.61
C THR A 171 -28.26 -7.56 1.50
N GLY A 172 -28.09 -6.54 0.66
CA GLY A 172 -29.08 -5.51 0.40
C GLY A 172 -29.03 -4.34 1.37
N GLY A 173 -27.95 -4.17 2.12
CA GLY A 173 -27.73 -2.97 2.92
C GLY A 173 -27.59 -1.72 2.04
N GLU A 174 -28.20 -0.63 2.47
CA GLU A 174 -28.14 0.66 1.76
C GLU A 174 -26.73 1.26 1.84
N LEU A 175 -25.90 0.93 0.86
CA LEU A 175 -24.54 1.42 0.76
C LEU A 175 -24.19 1.70 -0.71
N SER A 176 -24.10 2.98 -1.07
CA SER A 176 -23.70 3.39 -2.42
C SER A 176 -22.25 2.98 -2.72
N ASP A 177 -21.94 2.80 -4.00
CA ASP A 177 -20.58 2.48 -4.44
C ASP A 177 -19.61 3.61 -4.09
N GLU A 178 -20.07 4.86 -4.14
CA GLU A 178 -19.28 6.01 -3.71
C GLU A 178 -18.90 5.91 -2.22
N LYS A 179 -19.83 5.50 -1.36
CA LYS A 179 -19.56 5.31 0.07
C LYS A 179 -18.60 4.14 0.32
N VAL A 180 -18.71 3.05 -0.45
CA VAL A 180 -17.73 1.94 -0.42
C VAL A 180 -16.34 2.44 -0.78
N LEU A 181 -16.21 3.24 -1.84
CA LEU A 181 -14.94 3.83 -2.26
C LEU A 181 -14.40 4.84 -1.24
N ASP A 182 -15.25 5.61 -0.58
CA ASP A 182 -14.84 6.51 0.50
C ASP A 182 -14.23 5.73 1.67
N ILE A 183 -14.93 4.69 2.15
CA ILE A 183 -14.42 3.82 3.23
C ILE A 183 -13.09 3.18 2.82
N TYR A 184 -13.02 2.59 1.63
CA TYR A 184 -11.79 2.00 1.10
C TYR A 184 -10.63 2.99 1.10
N THR A 185 -10.86 4.22 0.62
CA THR A 185 -9.80 5.25 0.52
C THR A 185 -9.28 5.63 1.89
N ARG A 186 -10.19 5.91 2.83
CA ARG A 186 -9.81 6.26 4.21
C ARG A 186 -9.01 5.14 4.89
N LEU A 187 -9.41 3.88 4.66
CA LEU A 187 -8.68 2.72 5.17
C LEU A 187 -7.28 2.65 4.56
N MET A 188 -7.15 2.84 3.25
CA MET A 188 -5.86 2.79 2.55
C MET A 188 -4.95 3.95 2.93
N ASP A 189 -5.46 5.17 3.09
CA ASP A 189 -4.68 6.33 3.52
C ASP A 189 -4.02 6.09 4.88
N VAL A 190 -4.76 5.52 5.83
CA VAL A 190 -4.20 5.18 7.16
C VAL A 190 -3.21 4.03 7.06
N LEU A 191 -3.54 2.99 6.31
CA LEU A 191 -2.68 1.81 6.14
C LEU A 191 -1.36 2.16 5.44
N ASP A 192 -1.39 2.99 4.40
CA ASP A 192 -0.20 3.46 3.68
C ASP A 192 0.72 4.27 4.62
N GLY A 193 0.14 5.09 5.50
CA GLY A 193 0.87 5.78 6.57
C GLY A 193 1.54 4.79 7.55
N GLN A 194 0.83 3.73 7.95
CA GLN A 194 1.40 2.69 8.81
C GLN A 194 2.49 1.87 8.10
N ILE A 195 2.34 1.60 6.79
CA ILE A 195 3.36 0.93 5.97
C ILE A 195 4.63 1.79 5.93
N ALA A 196 4.50 3.09 5.64
CA ALA A 196 5.64 4.01 5.57
C ALA A 196 6.39 4.14 6.90
N ALA A 197 5.69 4.07 8.03
CA ALA A 197 6.29 4.14 9.37
C ALA A 197 6.86 2.80 9.87
N SER A 198 6.58 1.68 9.19
CA SER A 198 6.90 0.34 9.68
C SER A 198 8.31 -0.10 9.30
N SER A 199 9.05 -0.66 10.24
CA SER A 199 10.30 -1.38 9.96
C SER A 199 10.09 -2.75 9.29
N LYS A 200 8.86 -3.28 9.27
CA LYS A 200 8.48 -4.57 8.67
C LYS A 200 7.20 -4.44 7.83
N PRO A 201 7.24 -3.73 6.71
CA PRO A 201 6.04 -3.37 5.93
C PRO A 201 5.34 -4.58 5.29
N ALA A 202 6.03 -5.68 5.00
CA ALA A 202 5.51 -6.81 4.23
C ALA A 202 4.19 -7.41 4.77
N SER A 203 3.94 -7.37 6.08
CA SER A 203 2.68 -7.83 6.67
C SER A 203 1.53 -6.86 6.38
N LEU A 204 1.78 -5.56 6.46
CA LEU A 204 0.81 -4.51 6.17
C LEU A 204 0.50 -4.43 4.66
N GLU A 205 1.50 -4.63 3.81
CA GLU A 205 1.30 -4.73 2.35
C GLU A 205 0.37 -5.89 1.96
N ARG A 206 0.43 -7.02 2.70
CA ARG A 206 -0.54 -8.12 2.50
C ARG A 206 -1.95 -7.72 2.93
N VAL A 207 -2.09 -6.93 3.99
CA VAL A 207 -3.38 -6.37 4.41
C VAL A 207 -3.92 -5.47 3.29
N ALA A 208 -3.11 -4.58 2.72
CA ALA A 208 -3.49 -3.71 1.60
C ALA A 208 -4.01 -4.52 0.40
N LYS A 209 -3.28 -5.56 -0.03
CA LYS A 209 -3.70 -6.45 -1.11
C LYS A 209 -5.04 -7.16 -0.84
N ASN A 210 -5.29 -7.53 0.42
CA ASN A 210 -6.57 -8.15 0.79
C ASN A 210 -7.72 -7.14 0.73
N ILE A 211 -7.49 -5.89 1.13
CA ILE A 211 -8.49 -4.82 1.02
C ILE A 211 -8.78 -4.51 -0.46
N ASP A 212 -7.75 -4.41 -1.31
CA ASP A 212 -7.90 -4.23 -2.76
C ASP A 212 -8.79 -5.33 -3.36
N LYS A 213 -8.52 -6.61 -3.00
CA LYS A 213 -9.33 -7.73 -3.43
C LYS A 213 -10.79 -7.64 -2.95
N LEU A 214 -11.01 -7.23 -1.72
CA LEU A 214 -12.38 -7.06 -1.20
C LEU A 214 -13.12 -5.93 -1.93
N LEU A 215 -12.45 -4.84 -2.28
CA LEU A 215 -13.05 -3.78 -3.07
C LEU A 215 -13.56 -4.30 -4.42
N THR A 216 -12.72 -5.04 -5.17
CA THR A 216 -13.11 -5.61 -6.48
C THR A 216 -14.26 -6.63 -6.39
N LEU A 217 -14.46 -7.25 -5.21
CA LEU A 217 -15.58 -8.14 -4.94
C LEU A 217 -16.85 -7.41 -4.47
N THR A 218 -16.75 -6.11 -4.17
CA THR A 218 -17.84 -5.32 -3.59
C THR A 218 -18.52 -4.42 -4.60
N ILE A 219 -17.75 -3.81 -5.51
CA ILE A 219 -18.24 -2.91 -6.53
C ILE A 219 -17.60 -3.21 -7.88
N ASP A 220 -18.28 -2.85 -8.97
CA ASP A 220 -17.69 -2.86 -10.30
C ASP A 220 -16.67 -1.73 -10.39
N LEU A 221 -15.45 -2.07 -10.84
CA LEU A 221 -14.36 -1.13 -11.06
C LEU A 221 -13.99 -1.04 -12.54
N SER A 222 -14.94 -1.33 -13.45
CA SER A 222 -14.70 -1.16 -14.89
C SER A 222 -14.18 0.25 -15.19
N CYS A 223 -13.43 0.37 -16.29
CA CYS A 223 -12.87 1.66 -16.73
C CYS A 223 -13.96 2.74 -16.85
N ASP A 224 -15.08 2.38 -17.47
CA ASP A 224 -16.21 3.30 -17.69
C ASP A 224 -16.85 3.72 -16.36
N TYR A 225 -16.93 2.79 -15.40
CA TYR A 225 -17.48 3.08 -14.10
C TYR A 225 -16.59 4.06 -13.30
N VAL A 226 -15.27 3.83 -13.28
CA VAL A 226 -14.32 4.75 -12.63
C VAL A 226 -14.37 6.14 -13.27
N GLU A 227 -14.45 6.21 -14.61
CA GLU A 227 -14.59 7.48 -15.34
C GLU A 227 -15.89 8.21 -14.97
N SER A 228 -17.03 7.51 -14.95
CA SER A 228 -18.33 8.12 -14.65
C SER A 228 -18.45 8.59 -13.19
N LEU A 229 -17.85 7.86 -12.25
CA LEU A 229 -17.95 8.15 -10.83
C LEU A 229 -16.96 9.22 -10.36
N LEU A 230 -15.71 9.11 -10.79
CA LEU A 230 -14.62 9.95 -10.25
C LEU A 230 -14.15 11.04 -11.21
N GLY A 231 -14.39 10.89 -12.52
CA GLY A 231 -14.02 11.89 -13.52
C GLY A 231 -14.61 13.27 -13.26
N PRO A 232 -15.94 13.41 -13.05
CA PRO A 232 -16.56 14.68 -12.73
C PRO A 232 -15.98 15.33 -11.47
N LYS A 233 -15.73 14.53 -10.43
CA LYS A 233 -15.17 15.02 -9.17
C LYS A 233 -13.71 15.53 -9.35
N LEU A 234 -12.91 14.84 -10.17
CA LEU A 234 -11.57 15.33 -10.51
C LEU A 234 -11.61 16.64 -11.29
N ALA A 235 -12.49 16.73 -12.27
CA ALA A 235 -12.67 17.94 -13.10
C ALA A 235 -13.10 19.15 -12.28
N GLU A 236 -13.98 18.95 -11.27
CA GLU A 236 -14.45 20.00 -10.38
C GLU A 236 -13.39 20.46 -9.37
N THR A 237 -12.67 19.50 -8.75
CA THR A 237 -11.83 19.81 -7.58
C THR A 237 -10.34 19.91 -7.88
N GLY A 238 -9.85 19.22 -8.90
CA GLY A 238 -8.42 19.05 -9.14
C GLY A 238 -7.67 18.39 -7.96
N ASP A 239 -8.40 17.75 -7.04
CA ASP A 239 -7.86 17.22 -5.79
C ASP A 239 -6.88 16.07 -6.03
N ILE A 240 -5.68 16.19 -5.45
CA ILE A 240 -4.62 15.20 -5.59
C ILE A 240 -5.02 13.82 -5.05
N LYS A 241 -5.84 13.74 -3.99
CA LYS A 241 -6.28 12.45 -3.45
C LYS A 241 -7.24 11.77 -4.42
N VAL A 242 -8.13 12.54 -5.04
CA VAL A 242 -9.02 12.05 -6.10
C VAL A 242 -8.19 11.58 -7.30
N ALA A 243 -7.22 12.38 -7.74
CA ALA A 243 -6.31 12.02 -8.83
C ALA A 243 -5.52 10.72 -8.53
N SER A 244 -4.93 10.63 -7.34
CA SER A 244 -4.18 9.43 -6.91
C SER A 244 -5.05 8.19 -6.91
N LYS A 245 -6.29 8.30 -6.43
CA LYS A 245 -7.26 7.22 -6.42
C LYS A 245 -7.64 6.78 -7.84
N ILE A 246 -7.95 7.73 -8.71
CA ILE A 246 -8.26 7.44 -10.13
C ILE A 246 -7.07 6.72 -10.76
N PHE A 247 -5.86 7.27 -10.65
CA PHE A 247 -4.69 6.69 -11.27
C PHE A 247 -4.42 5.27 -10.77
N LYS A 248 -4.52 5.03 -9.45
CA LYS A 248 -4.38 3.69 -8.85
C LYS A 248 -5.43 2.71 -9.39
N LEU A 249 -6.72 3.10 -9.42
CA LEU A 249 -7.80 2.25 -9.93
C LEU A 249 -7.64 1.96 -11.43
N MET A 250 -7.31 2.98 -12.24
CA MET A 250 -7.07 2.82 -13.68
C MET A 250 -5.87 1.91 -13.97
N LEU A 251 -4.81 1.99 -13.15
CA LEU A 251 -3.65 1.10 -13.25
C LEU A 251 -4.03 -0.35 -12.91
N GLN A 252 -4.75 -0.57 -11.81
CA GLN A 252 -5.18 -1.91 -11.37
C GLN A 252 -6.10 -2.59 -12.39
N ASN A 253 -6.97 -1.83 -13.04
CA ASN A 253 -7.92 -2.32 -14.03
C ASN A 253 -7.40 -2.27 -15.48
N LYS A 254 -6.10 -1.96 -15.68
CA LYS A 254 -5.45 -1.87 -16.98
C LYS A 254 -6.09 -0.83 -17.92
N CYS A 255 -6.65 0.23 -17.38
CA CYS A 255 -7.28 1.35 -18.10
C CYS A 255 -6.31 2.51 -18.39
N THR A 256 -5.02 2.23 -18.43
CA THR A 256 -3.98 3.26 -18.57
C THR A 256 -3.94 3.95 -19.94
N ASP A 257 -4.69 3.43 -20.89
CA ASP A 257 -4.91 4.04 -22.22
C ASP A 257 -5.98 5.14 -22.21
N ARG A 258 -6.79 5.23 -21.18
CA ARG A 258 -7.87 6.21 -21.05
C ARG A 258 -7.33 7.62 -20.75
N PRO A 259 -7.97 8.69 -21.30
CA PRO A 259 -7.57 10.08 -21.04
C PRO A 259 -7.55 10.43 -19.54
N LEU A 260 -8.54 9.95 -18.78
CA LEU A 260 -8.64 10.22 -17.35
C LEU A 260 -7.42 9.70 -16.55
N ALA A 261 -6.85 8.55 -16.96
CA ALA A 261 -5.64 8.04 -16.33
C ALA A 261 -4.44 8.97 -16.54
N PHE A 262 -4.35 9.57 -17.72
CA PHE A 262 -3.29 10.52 -18.04
C PHE A 262 -3.45 11.84 -17.27
N GLU A 263 -4.66 12.40 -17.21
CA GLU A 263 -4.95 13.60 -16.43
C GLU A 263 -4.68 13.40 -14.93
N ALA A 264 -5.16 12.30 -14.38
CA ALA A 264 -4.90 11.95 -12.99
C ALA A 264 -3.39 11.81 -12.70
N ALA A 265 -2.66 11.11 -13.58
CA ALA A 265 -1.21 10.96 -13.45
C ALA A 265 -0.47 12.31 -13.51
N LYS A 266 -0.89 13.26 -14.35
CA LYS A 266 -0.32 14.62 -14.40
C LYS A 266 -0.43 15.31 -13.05
N ILE A 267 -1.63 15.32 -12.46
CA ILE A 267 -1.88 15.98 -11.17
C ILE A 267 -1.02 15.35 -10.07
N VAL A 268 -0.97 14.01 -10.03
CA VAL A 268 -0.13 13.29 -9.05
C VAL A 268 1.34 13.64 -9.23
N ASN A 269 1.85 13.59 -10.47
CA ASN A 269 3.27 13.85 -10.77
C ASN A 269 3.69 15.31 -10.54
N GLN A 270 2.78 16.26 -10.69
CA GLN A 270 3.05 17.67 -10.39
C GLN A 270 3.25 17.92 -8.90
N ASN A 271 2.54 17.20 -8.05
CA ASN A 271 2.59 17.36 -6.60
C ASN A 271 3.63 16.45 -5.93
N SER A 272 3.85 15.27 -6.49
CA SER A 272 4.79 14.27 -5.98
C SER A 272 5.44 13.54 -7.16
N PRO A 273 6.51 14.09 -7.74
CA PRO A 273 7.21 13.49 -8.86
C PRO A 273 7.74 12.09 -8.51
N ASP A 274 7.42 11.12 -9.37
CA ASP A 274 7.84 9.72 -9.25
C ASP A 274 8.39 9.20 -10.58
N PHE A 275 9.41 8.34 -10.54
CA PHE A 275 10.05 7.78 -11.73
C PHE A 275 9.05 7.03 -12.63
N ALA A 276 8.23 6.15 -12.03
CA ALA A 276 7.29 5.32 -12.80
C ALA A 276 6.17 6.16 -13.42
N ILE A 277 5.66 7.15 -12.68
CA ILE A 277 4.63 8.06 -13.17
C ILE A 277 5.20 8.96 -14.27
N SER A 278 6.39 9.54 -14.09
CA SER A 278 7.05 10.37 -15.11
C SER A 278 7.32 9.55 -16.39
N LYS A 279 7.81 8.31 -16.28
CA LYS A 279 8.00 7.39 -17.41
C LYS A 279 6.67 7.06 -18.11
N PHE A 280 5.60 6.83 -17.34
CA PHE A 280 4.25 6.60 -17.87
C PHE A 280 3.76 7.82 -18.70
N LEU A 281 3.86 9.02 -18.11
CA LEU A 281 3.48 10.27 -18.77
C LEU A 281 4.26 10.50 -20.06
N ALA A 282 5.58 10.28 -20.04
CA ALA A 282 6.45 10.39 -21.21
C ALA A 282 6.02 9.43 -22.33
N SER A 283 5.75 8.17 -21.98
CA SER A 283 5.29 7.17 -22.94
C SER A 283 3.94 7.52 -23.56
N ARG A 284 3.02 8.06 -22.75
CA ARG A 284 1.69 8.49 -23.23
C ARG A 284 1.79 9.74 -24.12
N ALA A 285 2.60 10.73 -23.73
CA ALA A 285 2.86 11.91 -24.55
C ALA A 285 3.48 11.52 -25.91
N SER A 286 4.45 10.61 -25.91
CA SER A 286 5.08 10.10 -27.14
C SER A 286 4.09 9.39 -28.08
N LYS A 287 3.13 8.63 -27.54
CA LYS A 287 2.09 7.97 -28.34
C LYS A 287 1.03 8.93 -28.87
N GLY A 288 0.84 10.06 -28.20
CA GLY A 288 -0.08 11.12 -28.59
C GLY A 288 0.56 12.22 -29.44
N ASP A 289 1.74 11.95 -30.03
CA ASP A 289 2.51 12.89 -30.86
C ASP A 289 2.96 14.19 -30.14
N ASP A 290 2.86 14.23 -28.80
CA ASP A 290 3.43 15.30 -27.98
C ASP A 290 4.91 15.01 -27.68
N ARG A 291 5.76 15.25 -28.69
CA ARG A 291 7.20 15.01 -28.57
C ARG A 291 7.83 15.85 -27.43
N GLN A 292 7.41 17.10 -27.29
CA GLN A 292 8.00 18.01 -26.31
C GLN A 292 7.65 17.57 -24.87
N GLY A 293 6.40 17.25 -24.61
CA GLY A 293 5.96 16.69 -23.34
C GLY A 293 6.65 15.37 -23.01
N ALA A 294 6.80 14.48 -24.03
CA ALA A 294 7.51 13.21 -23.84
C ALA A 294 8.96 13.42 -23.39
N ILE A 295 9.69 14.33 -24.04
CA ILE A 295 11.10 14.68 -23.69
C ILE A 295 11.15 15.27 -22.27
N GLN A 296 10.23 16.16 -21.93
CA GLN A 296 10.17 16.79 -20.60
C GLN A 296 10.00 15.74 -19.50
N TYR A 297 9.02 14.84 -19.65
CA TYR A 297 8.75 13.79 -18.65
C TYR A 297 9.88 12.75 -18.59
N TYR A 298 10.51 12.38 -19.71
CA TYR A 298 11.67 11.49 -19.67
C TYR A 298 12.87 12.13 -18.96
N ASN A 299 13.14 13.43 -19.20
CA ASN A 299 14.18 14.14 -18.48
C ASN A 299 13.86 14.23 -16.99
N GLN A 300 12.61 14.45 -16.60
CA GLN A 300 12.20 14.38 -15.21
C GLN A 300 12.45 12.98 -14.62
N ALA A 301 12.09 11.90 -15.31
CA ALA A 301 12.36 10.54 -14.87
C ALA A 301 13.86 10.28 -14.64
N LEU A 302 14.75 10.84 -15.49
CA LEU A 302 16.21 10.73 -15.30
C LEU A 302 16.69 11.35 -14.00
N THR A 303 16.06 12.43 -13.53
CA THR A 303 16.44 13.06 -12.25
C THR A 303 15.93 12.29 -11.03
N LEU A 304 15.01 11.35 -11.21
CA LEU A 304 14.35 10.62 -10.14
C LEU A 304 14.92 9.20 -9.93
N THR A 305 16.00 8.85 -10.61
CA THR A 305 16.62 7.53 -10.45
C THR A 305 18.15 7.59 -10.55
N GLU A 306 18.82 6.80 -9.72
CA GLU A 306 20.26 6.54 -9.85
C GLU A 306 20.55 5.16 -10.46
N GLU A 307 19.52 4.33 -10.70
CA GLU A 307 19.67 3.00 -11.27
C GLU A 307 20.09 3.06 -12.74
N ALA A 308 21.27 2.52 -13.05
CA ALA A 308 21.86 2.55 -14.39
C ALA A 308 20.93 1.94 -15.46
N THR A 309 20.30 0.82 -15.17
CA THR A 309 19.36 0.15 -16.08
C THR A 309 18.14 1.02 -16.40
N LYS A 310 17.58 1.69 -15.40
CA LYS A 310 16.48 2.64 -15.60
C LYS A 310 16.91 3.85 -16.43
N LYS A 311 18.11 4.40 -16.18
CA LYS A 311 18.67 5.49 -17.00
C LYS A 311 18.85 5.05 -18.46
N ALA A 312 19.37 3.83 -18.68
CA ALA A 312 19.54 3.28 -20.03
C ALA A 312 18.22 3.19 -20.80
N GLU A 313 17.16 2.67 -20.17
CA GLU A 313 15.83 2.60 -20.76
C GLU A 313 15.28 3.99 -21.18
N ILE A 314 15.47 4.99 -20.34
CA ILE A 314 15.02 6.36 -20.67
C ILE A 314 15.83 6.95 -21.82
N TYR A 315 17.17 6.79 -21.82
CA TYR A 315 18.00 7.27 -22.94
C TYR A 315 17.64 6.58 -24.26
N LEU A 316 17.35 5.28 -24.25
CA LEU A 316 16.86 4.58 -25.44
C LEU A 316 15.51 5.13 -25.92
N SER A 317 14.59 5.45 -24.99
CA SER A 317 13.30 6.05 -25.34
C SER A 317 13.48 7.44 -25.97
N LEU A 318 14.35 8.27 -25.42
CA LEU A 318 14.73 9.56 -26.02
C LEU A 318 15.37 9.40 -27.39
N ALA A 319 16.24 8.38 -27.57
CA ALA A 319 16.84 8.08 -28.85
C ALA A 319 15.80 7.70 -29.91
N LYS A 320 14.79 6.90 -29.54
CA LYS A 320 13.67 6.52 -30.42
C LYS A 320 12.86 7.77 -30.87
N ILE A 321 12.58 8.68 -29.94
CA ILE A 321 11.88 9.94 -30.24
C ILE A 321 12.70 10.80 -31.22
N ASP A 322 14.01 10.94 -30.97
CA ASP A 322 14.89 11.72 -31.84
C ASP A 322 15.03 11.06 -33.24
N TYR A 323 15.10 9.72 -33.28
CA TYR A 323 15.12 8.98 -34.57
C TYR A 323 13.86 9.23 -35.38
N GLN A 324 12.68 9.15 -34.77
CA GLN A 324 11.40 9.43 -35.45
C GLN A 324 11.31 10.88 -35.95
N ALA A 325 11.93 11.80 -35.25
CA ALA A 325 12.01 13.20 -35.66
C ALA A 325 13.12 13.52 -36.69
N GLY A 326 13.85 12.50 -37.19
CA GLY A 326 14.96 12.67 -38.10
C GLY A 326 16.23 13.27 -37.51
N LEU A 327 16.28 13.44 -36.19
CA LEU A 327 17.43 14.03 -35.46
C LEU A 327 18.51 12.96 -35.20
N LYS A 328 19.11 12.45 -36.27
CA LYS A 328 20.04 11.29 -36.25
C LYS A 328 21.22 11.48 -35.29
N GLY A 329 21.81 12.68 -35.25
CA GLY A 329 22.92 13.00 -34.33
C GLY A 329 22.53 12.89 -32.87
N SER A 330 21.38 13.43 -32.50
CA SER A 330 20.80 13.37 -31.14
C SER A 330 20.44 11.94 -30.77
N ALA A 331 19.75 11.22 -31.68
CA ALA A 331 19.39 9.82 -31.48
C ALA A 331 20.63 8.96 -31.19
N ARG A 332 21.70 9.08 -32.00
CA ARG A 332 22.96 8.36 -31.77
C ARG A 332 23.60 8.71 -30.42
N ASN A 333 23.60 9.98 -30.03
CA ASN A 333 24.13 10.39 -28.74
C ASN A 333 23.35 9.80 -27.57
N ASN A 334 22.02 9.77 -27.64
CA ASN A 334 21.18 9.14 -26.63
C ASN A 334 21.37 7.61 -26.59
N CYS A 335 21.56 6.92 -27.76
CA CYS A 335 21.95 5.52 -27.76
C CYS A 335 23.29 5.27 -27.05
N ARG A 336 24.29 6.14 -27.25
CA ARG A 336 25.59 6.02 -26.56
C ARG A 336 25.44 6.19 -25.05
N LYS A 337 24.61 7.15 -24.60
CA LYS A 337 24.31 7.31 -23.17
C LYS A 337 23.62 6.06 -22.61
N ALA A 338 22.67 5.48 -23.35
CA ALA A 338 22.03 4.22 -22.96
C ALA A 338 23.05 3.09 -22.81
N LEU A 339 23.98 2.91 -23.78
CA LEU A 339 25.02 1.92 -23.73
C LEU A 339 26.11 2.18 -22.67
N SER A 340 26.34 3.45 -22.32
CA SER A 340 27.21 3.79 -21.20
C SER A 340 26.61 3.40 -19.87
N ALA A 341 25.28 3.45 -19.73
CA ALA A 341 24.57 3.05 -18.52
C ALA A 341 24.32 1.51 -18.49
N ASP A 342 24.02 0.90 -19.65
CA ASP A 342 23.86 -0.55 -19.81
C ASP A 342 24.53 -1.02 -21.12
N PRO A 343 25.78 -1.49 -21.06
CA PRO A 343 26.50 -1.97 -22.23
C PRO A 343 25.86 -3.19 -22.92
N SER A 344 24.97 -3.91 -22.23
CA SER A 344 24.28 -5.10 -22.76
C SER A 344 23.01 -4.78 -23.58
N MET A 345 22.60 -3.52 -23.64
CA MET A 345 21.36 -3.08 -24.29
C MET A 345 21.43 -3.24 -25.81
N SER A 346 21.05 -4.42 -26.32
CA SER A 346 21.08 -4.74 -27.74
C SER A 346 20.21 -3.81 -28.60
N GLU A 347 19.08 -3.35 -28.09
CA GLU A 347 18.18 -2.42 -28.81
C GLU A 347 18.85 -1.09 -29.16
N ALA A 348 19.74 -0.59 -28.31
CA ALA A 348 20.49 0.64 -28.62
C ALA A 348 21.48 0.42 -29.78
N HIS A 349 22.12 -0.74 -29.86
CA HIS A 349 22.96 -1.11 -30.98
C HIS A 349 22.16 -1.29 -32.28
N VAL A 350 20.97 -1.91 -32.20
CA VAL A 350 20.04 -2.01 -33.35
C VAL A 350 19.66 -0.62 -33.87
N LEU A 351 19.32 0.30 -32.98
CA LEU A 351 18.95 1.65 -33.37
C LEU A 351 20.13 2.41 -34.01
N ILE A 352 21.35 2.23 -33.50
CA ILE A 352 22.58 2.77 -34.12
C ILE A 352 22.80 2.19 -35.52
N GLY A 353 22.59 0.90 -35.71
CA GLY A 353 22.67 0.26 -37.03
C GLY A 353 21.65 0.87 -38.02
N ASN A 354 20.41 1.05 -37.59
CA ASN A 354 19.37 1.69 -38.41
C ASN A 354 19.67 3.16 -38.73
N LEU A 355 20.30 3.90 -37.80
CA LEU A 355 20.76 5.25 -38.03
C LEU A 355 21.81 5.30 -39.14
N TYR A 356 22.77 4.36 -39.16
CA TYR A 356 23.76 4.27 -40.23
C TYR A 356 23.08 3.93 -41.60
N LEU A 357 22.22 2.91 -41.63
CA LEU A 357 21.50 2.56 -42.86
C LEU A 357 20.72 3.75 -43.46
N SER A 358 20.00 4.50 -42.62
CA SER A 358 19.20 5.63 -43.04
C SER A 358 20.02 6.87 -43.42
N SER A 359 21.35 6.86 -43.13
CA SER A 359 22.21 8.02 -43.43
C SER A 359 22.99 7.91 -44.71
N PHE A 360 22.83 6.81 -45.50
CA PHE A 360 23.59 6.59 -46.73
C PHE A 360 23.47 7.77 -47.72
N ASP A 361 22.24 8.19 -48.03
CA ASP A 361 22.00 9.25 -49.02
C ASP A 361 22.50 10.63 -48.55
N GLU A 362 22.61 10.86 -47.27
CA GLU A 362 23.12 12.09 -46.67
C GLU A 362 24.65 12.12 -46.58
N CYS A 363 25.28 10.94 -46.51
CA CYS A 363 26.71 10.80 -46.29
C CYS A 363 27.48 10.55 -47.59
N LYS A 364 26.83 10.06 -48.63
CA LYS A 364 27.50 9.75 -49.90
C LYS A 364 28.03 11.00 -50.59
N GLN A 365 29.27 10.96 -51.05
CA GLN A 365 29.97 12.03 -51.78
C GLN A 365 29.94 11.81 -53.30
N GLY A 366 29.80 10.53 -53.72
CA GLY A 366 29.76 10.15 -55.13
C GLY A 366 31.11 10.08 -55.83
N GLU A 367 32.21 10.26 -55.09
CA GLU A 367 33.59 10.16 -55.60
C GLU A 367 34.10 8.73 -55.61
N PHE A 368 33.95 8.02 -54.46
CA PHE A 368 34.38 6.65 -54.31
C PHE A 368 33.28 5.81 -53.72
N LYS A 369 32.88 4.76 -54.39
CA LYS A 369 31.85 3.84 -53.94
C LYS A 369 32.22 3.14 -52.63
N THR A 370 33.49 2.76 -52.50
CA THR A 370 34.03 2.10 -51.28
C THR A 370 33.88 3.01 -50.04
N VAL A 371 34.08 4.31 -50.20
CA VAL A 371 33.94 5.29 -49.11
C VAL A 371 32.46 5.51 -48.78
N ASP A 372 31.64 5.71 -49.81
CA ASP A 372 30.20 5.94 -49.61
C ASP A 372 29.51 4.72 -48.95
N TYR A 373 29.89 3.51 -49.34
CA TYR A 373 29.33 2.26 -48.84
C TYR A 373 29.89 1.85 -47.46
N ALA A 374 30.93 2.53 -46.93
CA ALA A 374 31.48 2.26 -45.58
C ALA A 374 30.42 2.40 -44.48
N VAL A 375 29.37 3.18 -44.71
CA VAL A 375 28.24 3.32 -43.79
C VAL A 375 27.51 1.98 -43.54
N PHE A 376 27.46 1.09 -44.55
CA PHE A 376 26.84 -0.24 -44.41
C PHE A 376 27.71 -1.16 -43.54
N ILE A 377 29.03 -1.03 -43.62
CA ILE A 377 29.95 -1.75 -42.74
C ILE A 377 29.77 -1.27 -41.29
N ALA A 378 29.59 0.04 -41.08
CA ALA A 378 29.31 0.59 -39.75
C ALA A 378 27.96 0.07 -39.18
N ALA A 379 26.94 -0.04 -40.03
CA ALA A 379 25.66 -0.63 -39.68
C ALA A 379 25.79 -2.10 -39.29
N TYR A 380 26.50 -2.90 -40.12
CA TYR A 380 26.80 -4.30 -39.86
C TYR A 380 27.45 -4.49 -38.48
N ASN A 381 28.49 -3.73 -38.19
CA ASN A 381 29.21 -3.80 -36.91
C ASN A 381 28.28 -3.45 -35.71
N ALA A 382 27.34 -2.53 -35.87
CA ALA A 382 26.37 -2.20 -34.86
C ALA A 382 25.38 -3.37 -34.64
N PHE A 383 24.84 -3.96 -35.71
CA PHE A 383 23.98 -5.14 -35.62
C PHE A 383 24.69 -6.38 -35.08
N GLN A 384 25.98 -6.55 -35.38
CA GLN A 384 26.82 -7.61 -34.81
C GLN A 384 26.86 -7.50 -33.27
N LYS A 385 27.10 -6.31 -32.73
CA LYS A 385 27.06 -6.06 -31.29
C LYS A 385 25.69 -6.36 -30.67
N ALA A 386 24.61 -6.11 -31.42
CA ALA A 386 23.25 -6.45 -31.04
C ALA A 386 22.92 -7.94 -31.20
N ARG A 387 23.76 -8.72 -31.88
CA ARG A 387 23.49 -10.11 -32.32
C ARG A 387 22.25 -10.21 -33.23
N ASP A 388 21.98 -9.16 -33.99
CA ASP A 388 20.89 -9.11 -34.96
C ASP A 388 21.35 -9.63 -36.31
N TYR A 389 21.39 -10.94 -36.45
CA TYR A 389 21.88 -11.64 -37.65
C TYR A 389 21.06 -11.32 -38.91
N GLY A 390 19.77 -10.99 -38.75
CA GLY A 390 18.89 -10.62 -39.87
C GLY A 390 19.33 -9.30 -40.50
N ASN A 391 19.55 -8.28 -39.72
CA ASN A 391 19.99 -6.98 -40.21
C ASN A 391 21.49 -6.95 -40.56
N MET A 392 22.32 -7.77 -39.91
CA MET A 392 23.70 -8.01 -40.37
C MET A 392 23.74 -8.46 -41.83
N LYS A 393 22.99 -9.52 -42.16
CA LYS A 393 22.95 -10.07 -43.53
C LYS A 393 22.44 -9.04 -44.55
N LYS A 394 21.45 -8.22 -44.17
CA LYS A 394 20.96 -7.14 -45.05
C LYS A 394 22.02 -6.06 -45.28
N SER A 395 22.78 -5.70 -44.26
CA SER A 395 23.85 -4.71 -44.39
C SER A 395 25.02 -5.24 -45.21
N GLU A 396 25.40 -6.53 -45.01
CA GLU A 396 26.46 -7.20 -45.74
C GLU A 396 26.15 -7.26 -47.27
N ALA A 397 24.92 -7.48 -47.62
CA ALA A 397 24.50 -7.49 -49.04
C ALA A 397 24.68 -6.12 -49.76
N LEU A 398 24.90 -5.04 -48.98
CA LEU A 398 25.15 -3.70 -49.48
C LEU A 398 26.62 -3.29 -49.47
N PHE A 399 27.55 -4.23 -49.12
CA PHE A 399 28.97 -3.92 -49.10
C PHE A 399 29.53 -3.71 -50.52
N PRO A 400 30.58 -2.91 -50.67
CA PRO A 400 31.28 -2.79 -51.95
C PRO A 400 31.74 -4.17 -52.43
N SER A 401 31.60 -4.42 -53.70
CA SER A 401 32.13 -5.65 -54.30
C SER A 401 33.67 -5.63 -54.34
N ILE A 402 34.29 -6.81 -54.42
CA ILE A 402 35.74 -6.92 -54.59
C ILE A 402 36.21 -6.12 -55.85
N THR A 403 35.41 -6.12 -56.93
CA THR A 403 35.70 -5.32 -58.10
C THR A 403 35.67 -3.83 -57.81
N ASP A 404 34.66 -3.34 -57.06
CA ASP A 404 34.60 -1.93 -56.66
C ASP A 404 35.87 -1.49 -55.91
N ILE A 405 36.39 -2.36 -54.99
CA ILE A 405 37.58 -2.07 -54.18
C ILE A 405 38.85 -1.99 -55.03
N PHE A 406 38.98 -2.86 -56.03
CA PHE A 406 40.18 -2.90 -56.89
C PHE A 406 40.17 -1.89 -58.05
N THR A 407 38.99 -1.35 -58.41
CA THR A 407 38.92 -0.40 -59.55
C THR A 407 39.00 1.06 -59.09
N GLU A 408 38.80 1.34 -57.82
CA GLU A 408 38.98 2.68 -57.26
C GLU A 408 40.43 2.93 -56.94
N GLU A 409 41.11 3.84 -57.69
CA GLU A 409 42.44 4.32 -57.38
C GLU A 409 42.38 5.20 -56.17
N TYR A 410 42.85 4.71 -55.02
CA TYR A 410 43.16 5.57 -53.90
C TYR A 410 44.46 6.35 -54.20
N THR A 411 44.32 7.60 -54.54
CA THR A 411 45.48 8.50 -54.51
C THR A 411 45.70 8.84 -53.04
N GLU A 412 46.85 8.41 -52.49
CA GLU A 412 47.34 8.80 -51.14
C GLU A 412 47.44 10.31 -50.96
#